data_9835ed03c097ec9ca27754583e93804e
#
_entry.id   9835ed03c097ec9ca27754583e93804e
#
_cell.length_a   1.000
_cell.length_b   1.000
_cell.length_c   1.000
_cell.angle_alpha   90.00
_cell.angle_beta   90.00
_cell.angle_gamma   90.00
#
_symmetry.space_group_name_H-M   'P 1'
#
loop_
_entity.id
_entity.type
_entity.pdbx_description
1 polymer ?
#
loop_
_entity_poly.entity_id
_entity_poly.type
_entity_poly.pdbx_seq_one_letter_code
_entity_poly.pdbx_strand_id
1 'polypeptide(L)'
;GSLVAENLTKIDDPGYPMDVAVSDNGVMMVTFQYVDGSKTTSYVAFYNYGDVGQNEDDRIVSGYTYENVVIPQGECISDSKYIALRDDGFSTYQGSQIPKESKTVNVKQEIVSTFFSDDRIGLVFKNNNKDDLYTMEVYNMSGQLKFRKNFNVPYTTIKMSGDNIIMYNSSQICVMNSRGVQKYMGSVDGTIRDFFKIGWNKYLMVLDTGVSTIKFS
;
A
#
# COMPACT_ATOMS: atom_id res chain seq x y z
N GLY A 1 -6.44 24.99 11.02
CA GLY A 1 -5.50 23.96 11.41
C GLY A 1 -4.23 24.59 11.93
N SER A 2 -3.61 24.01 12.96
CA SER A 2 -2.30 24.41 13.48
C SER A 2 -1.25 23.43 12.92
N LEU A 3 -0.02 23.95 12.73
CA LEU A 3 1.13 23.12 12.39
C LEU A 3 1.43 22.18 13.56
N VAL A 4 1.49 20.87 13.30
CA VAL A 4 1.69 19.84 14.32
C VAL A 4 3.14 19.37 14.34
N ALA A 5 3.80 19.34 13.19
CA ALA A 5 5.19 18.92 13.05
C ALA A 5 5.92 19.77 12.01
N GLU A 6 7.18 20.07 12.29
CA GLU A 6 8.09 20.82 11.43
C GLU A 6 9.48 20.17 11.50
N ASN A 7 10.26 20.25 10.43
CA ASN A 7 11.64 19.74 10.38
C ASN A 7 11.81 18.25 10.75
N LEU A 8 10.98 17.37 10.18
CA LEU A 8 11.06 15.91 10.34
C LEU A 8 12.39 15.26 9.87
N THR A 9 13.26 16.05 9.26
CA THR A 9 14.56 15.59 8.70
C THR A 9 15.71 15.56 9.73
N LYS A 10 15.47 15.85 11.00
CA LYS A 10 16.47 15.71 12.06
C LYS A 10 16.61 14.27 12.55
N ILE A 11 16.95 13.38 11.66
CA ILE A 11 17.65 12.14 11.98
C ILE A 11 19.13 12.46 11.83
N ASP A 12 19.98 11.93 12.69
CA ASP A 12 21.44 12.19 12.72
C ASP A 12 22.14 11.92 11.38
N ASP A 13 21.51 11.13 10.49
CA ASP A 13 21.90 10.95 9.10
C ASP A 13 20.90 11.60 8.14
N PRO A 14 21.34 12.37 7.13
CA PRO A 14 20.48 13.08 6.19
C PRO A 14 19.77 12.12 5.22
N GLY A 15 18.68 11.51 5.66
CA GLY A 15 17.77 10.75 4.80
C GLY A 15 16.79 11.67 4.08
N TYR A 16 16.43 11.32 2.84
CA TYR A 16 15.35 11.99 2.10
C TYR A 16 14.01 11.37 2.52
N PRO A 17 13.03 12.15 3.00
CA PRO A 17 11.69 11.64 3.28
C PRO A 17 11.04 11.19 1.96
N MET A 18 10.52 9.97 1.96
CA MET A 18 9.87 9.35 0.80
C MET A 18 8.37 9.42 0.92
N ASP A 19 7.83 9.12 2.12
CA ASP A 19 6.40 9.11 2.36
C ASP A 19 6.08 9.30 3.84
N VAL A 20 4.84 9.73 4.12
CA VAL A 20 4.32 9.96 5.47
C VAL A 20 2.89 9.44 5.60
N ALA A 21 2.62 8.67 6.63
CA ALA A 21 1.30 8.21 7.00
C ALA A 21 0.99 8.59 8.46
N VAL A 22 -0.23 9.06 8.72
CA VAL A 22 -0.65 9.54 10.04
C VAL A 22 -1.89 8.79 10.49
N SER A 23 -1.89 8.32 11.72
CA SER A 23 -3.05 7.71 12.36
C SER A 23 -3.93 8.74 13.09
N ASP A 24 -5.19 8.41 13.34
CA ASP A 24 -6.12 9.31 14.02
C ASP A 24 -5.70 9.61 15.47
N ASN A 25 -4.92 8.71 16.11
CA ASN A 25 -4.38 8.91 17.45
C ASN A 25 -3.06 9.70 17.49
N GLY A 26 -2.61 10.25 16.35
CA GLY A 26 -1.45 11.13 16.26
C GLY A 26 -0.09 10.43 16.16
N VAL A 27 -0.06 9.12 15.92
CA VAL A 27 1.18 8.42 15.55
C VAL A 27 1.42 8.58 14.06
N MET A 28 2.60 9.05 13.72
CA MET A 28 3.04 9.30 12.36
C MET A 28 4.17 8.34 11.99
N MET A 29 4.03 7.67 10.86
CA MET A 29 5.06 6.86 10.22
C MET A 29 5.71 7.69 9.11
N VAL A 30 7.02 7.77 9.09
CA VAL A 30 7.77 8.41 8.00
C VAL A 30 8.77 7.41 7.45
N THR A 31 8.82 7.28 6.14
CA THR A 31 9.83 6.50 5.45
C THR A 31 10.90 7.44 4.90
N PHE A 32 12.17 7.08 5.08
CA PHE A 32 13.31 7.84 4.58
C PHE A 32 14.21 6.96 3.73
N GLN A 33 14.91 7.56 2.80
CA GLN A 33 15.92 6.91 2.00
C GLN A 33 17.24 7.65 2.12
N TYR A 34 18.29 6.91 2.39
CA TYR A 34 19.66 7.37 2.37
C TYR A 34 20.46 6.64 1.28
N VAL A 35 21.25 7.38 0.52
CA VAL A 35 22.10 6.83 -0.54
C VAL A 35 23.52 7.27 -0.32
N ASP A 36 24.42 6.32 -0.11
CA ASP A 36 25.86 6.54 0.02
C ASP A 36 26.60 5.70 -1.04
N GLY A 37 27.04 6.37 -2.11
CA GLY A 37 27.64 5.70 -3.26
C GLY A 37 26.68 4.71 -3.91
N SER A 38 27.00 3.42 -3.81
CA SER A 38 26.15 2.33 -4.34
C SER A 38 25.24 1.68 -3.28
N LYS A 39 25.32 2.13 -2.04
CA LYS A 39 24.50 1.59 -0.94
C LYS A 39 23.24 2.41 -0.77
N THR A 40 22.11 1.72 -0.66
CA THR A 40 20.83 2.31 -0.36
C THR A 40 20.36 1.79 1.01
N THR A 41 19.97 2.69 1.89
CA THR A 41 19.40 2.35 3.20
C THR A 41 18.08 3.05 3.33
N SER A 42 17.03 2.31 3.66
CA SER A 42 15.75 2.89 4.02
C SER A 42 15.56 2.87 5.53
N TYR A 43 14.89 3.90 6.02
CA TYR A 43 14.58 4.06 7.42
C TYR A 43 13.08 4.26 7.59
N VAL A 44 12.48 3.54 8.53
CA VAL A 44 11.09 3.76 8.94
C VAL A 44 11.12 4.29 10.37
N ALA A 45 10.68 5.54 10.55
CA ALA A 45 10.59 6.17 11.85
C ALA A 45 9.12 6.36 12.25
N PHE A 46 8.82 6.13 13.51
CA PHE A 46 7.52 6.42 14.10
C PHE A 46 7.66 7.55 15.12
N TYR A 47 6.80 8.55 14.96
CA TYR A 47 6.69 9.72 15.84
C TYR A 47 5.34 9.69 16.52
N ASN A 48 5.28 10.00 17.82
CA ASN A 48 4.02 10.13 18.54
C ASN A 48 3.75 11.60 18.87
N TYR A 49 2.78 12.19 18.19
CA TYR A 49 2.30 13.56 18.42
C TYR A 49 0.99 13.62 19.21
N GLY A 50 0.40 12.47 19.53
CA GLY A 50 -0.82 12.38 20.34
C GLY A 50 -0.60 12.59 21.83
N ASP A 51 0.64 12.41 22.29
CA ASP A 51 0.98 12.57 23.70
C ASP A 51 1.49 14.01 23.96
N VAL A 52 0.65 14.81 24.62
CA VAL A 52 0.89 16.24 24.82
C VAL A 52 1.91 16.43 25.94
N GLY A 53 3.06 17.07 25.65
CA GLY A 53 4.01 17.55 26.66
C GLY A 53 5.43 17.01 26.58
N GLN A 54 5.77 16.25 25.55
CA GLN A 54 7.15 15.78 25.33
C GLN A 54 7.92 16.74 24.44
N ASN A 55 9.24 16.85 24.64
CA ASN A 55 10.14 17.60 23.78
C ASN A 55 10.16 16.98 22.36
N GLU A 56 10.52 17.77 21.35
CA GLU A 56 10.55 17.30 19.95
C GLU A 56 11.47 16.09 19.76
N ASP A 57 12.57 16.00 20.49
CA ASP A 57 13.53 14.90 20.42
C ASP A 57 12.97 13.58 21.02
N ASP A 58 12.00 13.66 21.94
CA ASP A 58 11.36 12.50 22.58
C ASP A 58 10.21 11.91 21.77
N ARG A 59 9.85 12.53 20.64
CA ARG A 59 8.70 12.10 19.82
C ARG A 59 8.98 10.90 18.95
N ILE A 60 10.25 10.58 18.67
CA ILE A 60 10.63 9.35 17.97
C ILE A 60 10.45 8.18 18.93
N VAL A 61 9.42 7.38 18.72
CA VAL A 61 9.07 6.27 19.63
C VAL A 61 9.61 4.93 19.16
N SER A 62 9.87 4.75 17.86
CA SER A 62 10.55 3.58 17.32
C SER A 62 11.10 3.86 15.92
N GLY A 63 12.11 3.08 15.50
CA GLY A 63 12.74 3.19 14.19
C GLY A 63 13.32 1.86 13.72
N TYR A 64 13.34 1.66 12.39
CA TYR A 64 13.78 0.43 11.76
C TYR A 64 14.59 0.73 10.50
N THR A 65 15.74 0.08 10.36
CA THR A 65 16.67 0.25 9.25
C THR A 65 16.62 -0.97 8.32
N TYR A 66 16.61 -0.72 7.01
CA TYR A 66 16.61 -1.73 5.97
C TYR A 66 17.73 -1.44 4.97
N GLU A 67 18.75 -2.31 4.95
CA GLU A 67 19.89 -2.17 4.05
C GLU A 67 19.58 -2.70 2.65
N ASN A 68 19.96 -1.96 1.61
CA ASN A 68 19.74 -2.29 0.21
C ASN A 68 18.27 -2.51 -0.17
N VAL A 69 17.37 -1.76 0.46
CA VAL A 69 15.92 -1.80 0.26
C VAL A 69 15.42 -0.39 0.03
N VAL A 70 14.48 -0.22 -0.89
CA VAL A 70 13.74 1.03 -1.10
C VAL A 70 12.33 0.88 -0.55
N ILE A 71 11.89 1.85 0.25
CA ILE A 71 10.53 1.90 0.82
C ILE A 71 9.82 3.15 0.27
N PRO A 72 9.19 3.05 -0.89
CA PRO A 72 8.57 4.21 -1.54
C PRO A 72 7.26 4.66 -0.88
N GLN A 73 6.63 3.78 -0.08
CA GLN A 73 5.29 4.04 0.45
C GLN A 73 5.13 3.46 1.85
N GLY A 74 4.61 4.27 2.76
CA GLY A 74 4.15 3.89 4.09
C GLY A 74 2.66 4.15 4.24
N GLU A 75 1.94 3.26 4.92
CA GLU A 75 0.49 3.40 5.13
C GLU A 75 0.10 3.15 6.58
N CYS A 76 -0.80 3.98 7.06
CA CYS A 76 -1.50 3.78 8.31
C CYS A 76 -2.85 3.11 8.02
N ILE A 77 -2.97 1.84 8.41
CA ILE A 77 -4.19 1.05 8.18
C ILE A 77 -5.22 1.30 9.29
N SER A 78 -4.75 1.54 10.49
CA SER A 78 -5.58 1.90 11.65
C SER A 78 -4.66 2.52 12.72
N ASP A 79 -5.24 2.99 13.82
CA ASP A 79 -4.49 3.57 14.95
C ASP A 79 -3.40 2.67 15.57
N SER A 80 -3.30 1.44 15.14
CA SER A 80 -2.34 0.48 15.68
C SER A 80 -1.70 -0.43 14.62
N LYS A 81 -1.96 -0.22 13.33
CA LYS A 81 -1.44 -1.06 12.25
C LYS A 81 -0.89 -0.21 11.12
N TYR A 82 0.33 -0.52 10.71
CA TYR A 82 1.05 0.20 9.66
C TYR A 82 1.70 -0.79 8.70
N ILE A 83 1.89 -0.36 7.45
CA ILE A 83 2.55 -1.11 6.39
C ILE A 83 3.65 -0.24 5.79
N ALA A 84 4.83 -0.83 5.56
CA ALA A 84 5.83 -0.31 4.64
C ALA A 84 5.86 -1.19 3.40
N LEU A 85 5.53 -0.63 2.24
CA LEU A 85 5.66 -1.30 0.95
C LEU A 85 7.10 -1.12 0.46
N ARG A 86 7.76 -2.23 0.14
CA ARG A 86 9.18 -2.30 -0.15
C ARG A 86 9.38 -2.82 -1.58
N ASP A 87 10.50 -2.49 -2.20
CA ASP A 87 10.87 -3.00 -3.52
C ASP A 87 11.13 -4.52 -3.51
N ASP A 88 11.43 -5.09 -2.34
CA ASP A 88 11.65 -6.54 -2.13
C ASP A 88 10.55 -7.21 -1.30
N GLY A 89 9.38 -6.57 -1.08
CA GLY A 89 8.28 -7.12 -0.32
C GLY A 89 7.50 -6.10 0.50
N PHE A 90 7.26 -6.40 1.77
CA PHE A 90 6.62 -5.48 2.71
C PHE A 90 6.99 -5.79 4.16
N SER A 91 6.87 -4.78 5.02
CA SER A 91 6.93 -4.92 6.48
C SER A 91 5.63 -4.42 7.10
N THR A 92 5.17 -5.06 8.17
CA THR A 92 4.02 -4.63 8.95
C THR A 92 4.45 -4.28 10.37
N TYR A 93 3.80 -3.26 10.94
CA TYR A 93 4.06 -2.81 12.30
C TYR A 93 2.76 -2.76 13.07
N GLN A 94 2.86 -2.98 14.40
CA GLN A 94 1.71 -2.99 15.29
C GLN A 94 2.02 -2.28 16.60
N GLY A 95 1.11 -1.43 17.04
CA GLY A 95 1.16 -0.67 18.29
C GLY A 95 0.51 0.69 18.12
N SER A 96 -0.27 1.11 19.12
CA SER A 96 -1.03 2.37 19.08
C SER A 96 -0.24 3.58 19.56
N GLN A 97 0.87 3.39 20.29
CA GLN A 97 1.74 4.45 20.78
C GLN A 97 3.20 4.24 20.37
N ILE A 98 3.66 3.00 20.42
CA ILE A 98 5.02 2.59 20.08
C ILE A 98 4.90 1.42 19.09
N PRO A 99 4.76 1.69 17.78
CA PRO A 99 4.67 0.63 16.78
C PRO A 99 5.94 -0.22 16.74
N LYS A 100 5.75 -1.54 16.76
CA LYS A 100 6.84 -2.52 16.65
C LYS A 100 6.69 -3.32 15.37
N GLU A 101 7.81 -3.66 14.75
CA GLU A 101 7.80 -4.54 13.58
C GLU A 101 7.16 -5.88 13.99
N SER A 102 6.12 -6.25 13.26
CA SER A 102 5.35 -7.46 13.48
C SER A 102 5.77 -8.56 12.51
N LYS A 103 5.94 -8.22 11.25
CA LYS A 103 6.32 -9.16 10.21
C LYS A 103 7.00 -8.47 9.04
N THR A 104 8.01 -9.14 8.49
CA THR A 104 8.61 -8.81 7.20
C THR A 104 8.45 -10.00 6.26
N VAL A 105 7.99 -9.72 5.05
CA VAL A 105 7.87 -10.66 3.94
C VAL A 105 8.78 -10.20 2.81
N ASN A 106 9.72 -11.05 2.42
CA ASN A 106 10.63 -10.78 1.30
C ASN A 106 10.26 -11.65 0.11
N VAL A 107 10.29 -11.07 -1.07
CA VAL A 107 10.08 -11.75 -2.34
C VAL A 107 11.33 -11.59 -3.22
N LYS A 108 11.53 -12.53 -4.15
CA LYS A 108 12.68 -12.50 -5.06
C LYS A 108 12.35 -11.90 -6.43
N GLN A 109 11.06 -11.83 -6.75
CA GLN A 109 10.57 -11.32 -8.02
C GLN A 109 10.41 -9.81 -7.93
N GLU A 110 10.66 -9.12 -9.03
CA GLU A 110 10.40 -7.69 -9.16
C GLU A 110 8.90 -7.40 -8.98
N ILE A 111 8.58 -6.52 -8.04
CA ILE A 111 7.21 -6.07 -7.78
C ILE A 111 6.89 -4.95 -8.77
N VAL A 112 5.84 -5.15 -9.58
CA VAL A 112 5.38 -4.15 -10.55
C VAL A 112 4.19 -3.33 -10.07
N SER A 113 3.45 -3.84 -9.08
CA SER A 113 2.36 -3.12 -8.42
C SER A 113 2.09 -3.67 -7.04
N THR A 114 1.62 -2.81 -6.17
CA THR A 114 1.14 -3.15 -4.83
C THR A 114 -0.30 -2.65 -4.66
N PHE A 115 -1.05 -3.31 -3.80
CA PHE A 115 -2.37 -2.87 -3.36
C PHE A 115 -2.65 -3.41 -1.96
N PHE A 116 -3.50 -2.74 -1.21
CA PHE A 116 -3.78 -3.13 0.18
C PHE A 116 -5.20 -2.77 0.61
N SER A 117 -5.60 -3.33 1.73
CA SER A 117 -6.81 -2.98 2.50
C SER A 117 -6.51 -3.15 3.99
N ASP A 118 -7.52 -3.00 4.82
CA ASP A 118 -7.41 -3.12 6.29
C ASP A 118 -6.85 -4.47 6.75
N ASP A 119 -6.97 -5.53 5.96
CA ASP A 119 -6.57 -6.90 6.32
C ASP A 119 -5.73 -7.61 5.26
N ARG A 120 -5.42 -6.98 4.13
CA ARG A 120 -4.75 -7.59 2.97
C ARG A 120 -3.67 -6.70 2.38
N ILE A 121 -2.62 -7.38 1.91
CA ILE A 121 -1.53 -6.77 1.14
C ILE A 121 -1.36 -7.61 -0.11
N GLY A 122 -1.43 -7.00 -1.27
CA GLY A 122 -1.22 -7.63 -2.57
C GLY A 122 0.06 -7.16 -3.23
N LEU A 123 0.82 -8.11 -3.75
CA LEU A 123 1.99 -7.89 -4.58
C LEU A 123 1.73 -8.46 -5.97
N VAL A 124 2.08 -7.72 -7.00
CA VAL A 124 1.95 -8.16 -8.40
C VAL A 124 3.33 -8.24 -9.03
N PHE A 125 3.56 -9.34 -9.71
CA PHE A 125 4.78 -9.65 -10.42
C PHE A 125 4.50 -9.81 -11.91
N LYS A 126 5.45 -9.41 -12.75
CA LYS A 126 5.40 -9.66 -14.19
C LYS A 126 5.89 -11.07 -14.49
N ASN A 127 5.14 -11.80 -15.30
CA ASN A 127 5.55 -13.10 -15.79
C ASN A 127 6.29 -12.98 -17.13
N ASN A 128 7.28 -13.84 -17.33
CA ASN A 128 8.01 -13.94 -18.58
C ASN A 128 7.41 -14.98 -19.55
N ASN A 129 6.29 -15.62 -19.16
CA ASN A 129 5.59 -16.60 -20.01
C ASN A 129 4.54 -15.91 -20.90
N LYS A 130 4.12 -16.59 -21.98
CA LYS A 130 3.19 -16.04 -22.96
C LYS A 130 1.71 -16.18 -22.55
N ASP A 131 1.42 -17.06 -21.60
CA ASP A 131 0.05 -17.42 -21.25
C ASP A 131 -0.55 -16.52 -20.17
N ASP A 132 0.28 -16.09 -19.22
CA ASP A 132 -0.11 -15.20 -18.13
C ASP A 132 0.83 -14.01 -18.05
N LEU A 133 0.31 -12.79 -18.15
CA LEU A 133 1.11 -11.56 -18.05
C LEU A 133 1.62 -11.31 -16.64
N TYR A 134 0.82 -11.66 -15.65
CA TYR A 134 1.08 -11.31 -14.24
C TYR A 134 0.75 -12.47 -13.30
N THR A 135 1.43 -12.45 -12.16
CA THR A 135 1.05 -13.20 -10.95
C THR A 135 0.76 -12.21 -9.84
N MET A 136 -0.34 -12.38 -9.11
CA MET A 136 -0.55 -11.70 -7.83
C MET A 136 -0.40 -12.67 -6.67
N GLU A 137 0.17 -12.18 -5.60
CA GLU A 137 0.18 -12.82 -4.30
C GLU A 137 -0.53 -11.92 -3.29
N VAL A 138 -1.46 -12.47 -2.54
CA VAL A 138 -2.21 -11.73 -1.53
C VAL A 138 -1.93 -12.33 -0.16
N TYR A 139 -1.49 -11.48 0.75
CA TYR A 139 -1.12 -11.81 2.11
C TYR A 139 -2.10 -11.18 3.10
N ASN A 140 -2.17 -11.72 4.31
CA ASN A 140 -2.77 -11.01 5.44
C ASN A 140 -1.72 -10.15 6.16
N MET A 141 -2.16 -9.37 7.14
CA MET A 141 -1.29 -8.50 7.95
C MET A 141 -0.25 -9.26 8.81
N SER A 142 -0.41 -10.59 8.99
CA SER A 142 0.60 -11.45 9.65
C SER A 142 1.61 -12.02 8.65
N GLY A 143 1.61 -11.59 7.37
CA GLY A 143 2.52 -12.08 6.34
C GLY A 143 2.22 -13.49 5.83
N GLN A 144 1.04 -14.04 6.11
CA GLN A 144 0.64 -15.35 5.57
C GLN A 144 0.04 -15.18 4.18
N LEU A 145 0.56 -15.93 3.21
CA LEU A 145 0.01 -16.00 1.86
C LEU A 145 -1.42 -16.57 1.92
N LYS A 146 -2.39 -15.82 1.41
CA LYS A 146 -3.79 -16.23 1.33
C LYS A 146 -4.10 -16.94 0.02
N PHE A 147 -3.60 -16.39 -1.06
CA PHE A 147 -3.67 -17.04 -2.36
C PHE A 147 -2.61 -16.47 -3.32
N ARG A 148 -2.30 -17.25 -4.36
CA ARG A 148 -1.54 -16.84 -5.53
C ARG A 148 -2.43 -17.03 -6.75
N LYS A 149 -2.44 -16.08 -7.68
CA LYS A 149 -3.25 -16.12 -8.89
C LYS A 149 -2.48 -15.56 -10.07
N ASN A 150 -2.40 -16.36 -11.13
CA ASN A 150 -1.98 -15.86 -12.43
C ASN A 150 -3.15 -15.19 -13.14
N PHE A 151 -2.88 -14.14 -13.89
CA PHE A 151 -3.91 -13.42 -14.64
C PHE A 151 -3.33 -12.73 -15.88
N ASN A 152 -4.22 -12.50 -16.84
CA ASN A 152 -3.90 -11.92 -18.14
C ASN A 152 -4.79 -10.70 -18.42
N VAL A 153 -4.88 -9.79 -17.46
CA VAL A 153 -5.65 -8.56 -17.59
C VAL A 153 -4.68 -7.39 -17.71
N PRO A 154 -4.64 -6.69 -18.84
CA PRO A 154 -3.85 -5.47 -18.95
C PRO A 154 -4.51 -4.38 -18.09
N TYR A 155 -3.83 -3.93 -17.07
CA TYR A 155 -4.32 -2.91 -16.16
C TYR A 155 -3.34 -1.73 -16.09
N THR A 156 -3.85 -0.55 -15.77
CA THR A 156 -3.09 0.63 -15.35
C THR A 156 -3.24 0.89 -13.86
N THR A 157 -4.35 0.42 -13.30
CA THR A 157 -4.65 0.55 -11.86
C THR A 157 -5.11 -0.79 -11.31
N ILE A 158 -4.56 -1.16 -10.16
CA ILE A 158 -5.02 -2.27 -9.32
C ILE A 158 -5.20 -1.75 -7.90
N LYS A 159 -6.30 -2.08 -7.26
CA LYS A 159 -6.59 -1.67 -5.88
C LYS A 159 -7.59 -2.60 -5.19
N MET A 160 -7.63 -2.55 -3.86
CA MET A 160 -8.75 -3.07 -3.08
C MET A 160 -9.87 -2.03 -3.01
N SER A 161 -11.10 -2.50 -3.10
CA SER A 161 -12.30 -1.70 -2.83
C SER A 161 -13.34 -2.56 -2.14
N GLY A 162 -13.53 -2.35 -0.85
CA GLY A 162 -14.20 -3.29 0.03
C GLY A 162 -13.49 -4.65 0.00
N ASP A 163 -14.25 -5.73 -0.22
CA ASP A 163 -13.76 -7.12 -0.29
C ASP A 163 -13.32 -7.56 -1.71
N ASN A 164 -13.19 -6.63 -2.66
CA ASN A 164 -12.84 -6.94 -4.03
C ASN A 164 -11.48 -6.37 -4.43
N ILE A 165 -10.79 -7.12 -5.28
CA ILE A 165 -9.64 -6.63 -6.05
C ILE A 165 -10.19 -6.11 -7.36
N ILE A 166 -9.94 -4.84 -7.64
CA ILE A 166 -10.37 -4.16 -8.84
C ILE A 166 -9.14 -3.84 -9.68
N MET A 167 -9.18 -4.23 -10.94
CA MET A 167 -8.20 -3.88 -11.95
C MET A 167 -8.90 -3.18 -13.09
N TYR A 168 -8.34 -2.10 -13.58
CA TYR A 168 -8.87 -1.43 -14.77
C TYR A 168 -7.77 -0.70 -15.54
N ASN A 169 -8.06 -0.47 -16.81
CA ASN A 169 -7.35 0.48 -17.66
C ASN A 169 -8.35 1.51 -18.23
N SER A 170 -7.99 2.21 -19.29
CA SER A 170 -8.86 3.24 -19.87
C SER A 170 -10.24 2.74 -20.31
N SER A 171 -10.40 1.45 -20.67
CA SER A 171 -11.63 0.93 -21.28
C SER A 171 -12.11 -0.41 -20.75
N GLN A 172 -11.31 -1.08 -19.92
CA GLN A 172 -11.62 -2.42 -19.42
C GLN A 172 -11.60 -2.45 -17.89
N ILE A 173 -12.49 -3.24 -17.31
CA ILE A 173 -12.58 -3.48 -15.87
C ILE A 173 -12.56 -4.98 -15.62
N CYS A 174 -11.79 -5.40 -14.63
CA CYS A 174 -11.86 -6.74 -14.04
C CYS A 174 -12.07 -6.61 -12.53
N VAL A 175 -13.03 -7.35 -12.00
CA VAL A 175 -13.32 -7.42 -10.57
C VAL A 175 -13.13 -8.86 -10.11
N MET A 176 -12.30 -9.05 -9.11
CA MET A 176 -12.12 -10.34 -8.41
C MET A 176 -12.56 -10.19 -6.95
N ASN A 177 -13.02 -11.27 -6.36
CA ASN A 177 -13.27 -11.30 -4.93
C ASN A 177 -11.95 -11.43 -4.12
N SER A 178 -12.05 -11.36 -2.80
CA SER A 178 -10.90 -11.49 -1.87
C SER A 178 -10.20 -12.87 -1.89
N ARG A 179 -10.68 -13.81 -2.69
CA ARG A 179 -10.06 -15.13 -2.93
C ARG A 179 -9.49 -15.27 -4.34
N GLY A 180 -9.45 -14.19 -5.13
CA GLY A 180 -8.94 -14.18 -6.50
C GLY A 180 -9.88 -14.81 -7.54
N VAL A 181 -11.16 -15.01 -7.18
CA VAL A 181 -12.17 -15.50 -8.16
C VAL A 181 -12.72 -14.30 -8.92
N GLN A 182 -12.63 -14.36 -10.25
CA GLN A 182 -13.17 -13.33 -11.14
C GLN A 182 -14.70 -13.27 -11.02
N LYS A 183 -15.22 -12.11 -10.68
CA LYS A 183 -16.66 -11.82 -10.62
C LYS A 183 -17.17 -11.16 -11.89
N TYR A 184 -16.35 -10.29 -12.47
CA TYR A 184 -16.70 -9.55 -13.66
C TYR A 184 -15.46 -9.23 -14.49
N MET A 185 -15.63 -9.21 -15.79
CA MET A 185 -14.68 -8.64 -16.74
C MET A 185 -15.47 -8.09 -17.93
N GLY A 186 -15.20 -6.86 -18.31
CA GLY A 186 -15.91 -6.21 -19.40
C GLY A 186 -15.25 -4.94 -19.86
N SER A 187 -15.69 -4.47 -21.03
CA SER A 187 -15.29 -3.19 -21.62
C SER A 187 -16.36 -2.15 -21.40
N VAL A 188 -15.96 -0.89 -21.41
CA VAL A 188 -16.80 0.28 -21.20
C VAL A 188 -16.60 1.26 -22.35
N ASP A 189 -17.67 1.87 -22.81
CA ASP A 189 -17.61 3.00 -23.75
C ASP A 189 -17.25 4.28 -22.97
N GLY A 190 -16.09 4.85 -23.27
CA GLY A 190 -15.53 6.01 -22.59
C GLY A 190 -14.23 5.70 -21.86
N THR A 191 -13.58 6.74 -21.34
CA THR A 191 -12.31 6.61 -20.62
C THR A 191 -12.57 6.50 -19.12
N ILE A 192 -12.21 5.37 -18.54
CA ILE A 192 -12.32 5.12 -17.10
C ILE A 192 -11.26 5.94 -16.37
N ARG A 193 -11.69 6.78 -15.43
CA ARG A 193 -10.83 7.58 -14.54
C ARG A 193 -10.71 6.93 -13.17
N ASP A 194 -11.82 6.40 -12.66
CA ASP A 194 -11.82 5.63 -11.41
C ASP A 194 -12.98 4.64 -11.37
N PHE A 195 -12.82 3.58 -10.56
CA PHE A 195 -13.84 2.55 -10.38
C PHE A 195 -13.73 1.95 -8.97
N PHE A 196 -14.81 1.97 -8.20
CA PHE A 196 -14.81 1.48 -6.83
C PHE A 196 -16.18 0.96 -6.36
N LYS A 197 -16.15 0.09 -5.38
CA LYS A 197 -17.35 -0.51 -4.77
C LYS A 197 -18.01 0.48 -3.83
N ILE A 198 -19.33 0.66 -3.94
CA ILE A 198 -20.14 1.53 -3.10
C ILE A 198 -21.25 0.80 -2.33
N GLY A 199 -21.40 -0.50 -2.53
CA GLY A 199 -22.41 -1.31 -1.86
C GLY A 199 -22.40 -2.77 -2.31
N TRP A 200 -23.41 -3.54 -1.91
CA TRP A 200 -23.54 -4.93 -2.32
C TRP A 200 -23.67 -5.03 -3.84
N ASN A 201 -22.67 -5.63 -4.49
CA ASN A 201 -22.55 -5.74 -5.95
C ASN A 201 -22.78 -4.42 -6.71
N LYS A 202 -22.69 -3.27 -6.03
CA LYS A 202 -22.89 -1.95 -6.61
C LYS A 202 -21.55 -1.20 -6.65
N TYR A 203 -21.23 -0.64 -7.82
CA TYR A 203 -19.98 0.04 -8.09
C TYR A 203 -20.24 1.43 -8.67
N LEU A 204 -19.39 2.37 -8.38
CA LEU A 204 -19.33 3.68 -8.99
C LEU A 204 -18.21 3.68 -10.02
N MET A 205 -18.52 4.13 -11.20
CA MET A 205 -17.58 4.34 -12.29
C MET A 205 -17.50 5.82 -12.62
N VAL A 206 -16.29 6.35 -12.58
CA VAL A 206 -16.00 7.73 -12.99
C VAL A 206 -15.37 7.67 -14.37
N LEU A 207 -16.04 8.29 -15.33
CA LEU A 207 -15.60 8.45 -16.71
C LEU A 207 -15.16 9.88 -16.96
N ASP A 208 -14.46 10.13 -18.04
CA ASP A 208 -14.17 11.48 -18.54
C ASP A 208 -15.43 12.27 -18.90
N THR A 209 -16.53 11.58 -19.21
CA THR A 209 -17.83 12.16 -19.60
C THR A 209 -18.82 12.27 -18.44
N GLY A 210 -18.53 11.72 -17.26
CA GLY A 210 -19.42 11.75 -16.12
C GLY A 210 -19.29 10.56 -15.18
N VAL A 211 -20.30 10.36 -14.33
CA VAL A 211 -20.32 9.32 -13.31
C VAL A 211 -21.52 8.41 -13.52
N SER A 212 -21.30 7.11 -13.44
CA SER A 212 -22.37 6.11 -13.56
C SER A 212 -22.28 5.05 -12.47
N THR A 213 -23.38 4.37 -12.19
CA THR A 213 -23.42 3.23 -11.27
C THR A 213 -23.68 1.94 -12.01
N ILE A 214 -22.93 0.90 -11.68
CA ILE A 214 -23.09 -0.45 -12.23
C ILE A 214 -23.44 -1.40 -11.09
N LYS A 215 -24.37 -2.30 -11.37
CA LYS A 215 -24.70 -3.40 -10.47
C LYS A 215 -24.43 -4.73 -11.19
N PHE A 216 -23.57 -5.54 -10.60
CA PHE A 216 -23.35 -6.90 -11.09
C PHE A 216 -24.38 -7.85 -10.47
N SER A 217 -24.96 -8.68 -11.30
CA SER A 217 -25.91 -9.73 -10.89
C SER A 217 -25.20 -10.92 -10.24
#